data_5eee6ae443ebf417fe9d7307b9722b25
#
_entry.id   5eee6ae443ebf417fe9d7307b9722b25
#
_cell.length_a   1.000
_cell.length_b   1.000
_cell.length_c   1.000
_cell.angle_alpha   90.00
_cell.angle_beta   90.00
_cell.angle_gamma   90.00
#
_symmetry.space_group_name_H-M   'P 1'
#
loop_
_entity.id
_entity.type
_entity.pdbx_description
1 polymer ?
#
loop_
_entity_poly.entity_id
_entity_poly.type
_entity_poly.pdbx_seq_one_letter_code
_entity_poly.pdbx_strand_id
1 'polypeptide(L)'
;GELGEVSATIPLIESLREDRNVDVRVRAARALGRLGGREVVEPLVEALNDENPQVCITATDALIEIGDVATDSLIESLDSEKVNVRCDATRALGEIGNPKAVDYIIKMLKDEWVNVRIYAVTSLGKLNDTKAVPSLIEVMQNEKENDLVRAGAAAALGVLRDQRALLPLRELIMEAEELGELEDTALKSFKKIMAANWQAIPGAQ
;
A
#
# COMPACT_ATOMS: atom_id res chain seq x y z
N GLY A 1 6.04 -2.96 -33.84
CA GLY A 1 7.36 -3.01 -33.25
C GLY A 1 7.82 -1.69 -32.63
N GLU A 2 8.98 -1.72 -32.07
CA GLU A 2 9.59 -0.66 -31.25
C GLU A 2 9.52 0.79 -31.79
N LEU A 3 9.60 1.00 -33.09
CA LEU A 3 9.50 2.34 -33.71
C LEU A 3 8.10 2.96 -33.64
N GLY A 4 7.05 2.15 -33.54
CA GLY A 4 5.66 2.64 -33.40
C GLY A 4 5.30 2.98 -31.97
N GLU A 5 5.86 2.27 -30.99
CA GLU A 5 5.63 2.48 -29.57
C GLU A 5 6.29 3.77 -29.06
N VAL A 6 7.55 4.02 -29.41
CA VAL A 6 8.26 5.26 -29.10
C VAL A 6 7.59 6.48 -29.73
N SER A 7 7.02 6.32 -30.94
CA SER A 7 6.32 7.42 -31.65
C SER A 7 5.03 7.88 -30.95
N ALA A 8 4.37 7.00 -30.16
CA ALA A 8 3.15 7.34 -29.45
C ALA A 8 3.40 7.86 -28.02
N THR A 9 4.51 7.47 -27.39
CA THR A 9 4.82 7.75 -25.98
C THR A 9 5.00 9.25 -25.73
N ILE A 10 5.79 9.95 -26.59
CA ILE A 10 6.08 11.39 -26.39
C ILE A 10 4.79 12.24 -26.43
N PRO A 11 3.91 12.14 -27.46
CA PRO A 11 2.66 12.90 -27.46
C PRO A 11 1.72 12.60 -26.28
N LEU A 12 1.73 11.37 -25.78
CA LEU A 12 0.94 11.01 -24.59
C LEU A 12 1.50 11.63 -23.31
N ILE A 13 2.84 11.68 -23.16
CA ILE A 13 3.49 12.36 -22.04
C ILE A 13 3.17 13.86 -22.05
N GLU A 14 3.27 14.51 -23.22
CA GLU A 14 2.92 15.92 -23.39
C GLU A 14 1.44 16.16 -23.04
N SER A 15 0.54 15.30 -23.53
CA SER A 15 -0.88 15.38 -23.20
C SER A 15 -1.15 15.20 -21.70
N LEU A 16 -0.44 14.29 -21.03
CA LEU A 16 -0.57 14.09 -19.58
C LEU A 16 -0.14 15.31 -18.78
N ARG A 17 0.94 15.97 -19.18
CA ARG A 17 1.51 17.12 -18.47
C ARG A 17 0.79 18.43 -18.72
N GLU A 18 0.34 18.67 -19.96
CA GLU A 18 0.03 20.02 -20.43
C GLU A 18 -1.43 20.21 -20.88
N ASP A 19 -2.19 19.13 -21.13
CA ASP A 19 -3.54 19.30 -21.63
C ASP A 19 -4.46 19.89 -20.55
N ARG A 20 -5.20 20.94 -20.91
CA ARG A 20 -6.14 21.59 -20.00
C ARG A 20 -7.36 20.73 -19.68
N ASN A 21 -7.69 19.80 -20.57
CA ASN A 21 -8.83 18.91 -20.39
C ASN A 21 -8.44 17.69 -19.54
N VAL A 22 -9.07 17.56 -18.37
CA VAL A 22 -8.87 16.44 -17.43
C VAL A 22 -9.08 15.09 -18.12
N ASP A 23 -10.10 14.95 -18.97
CA ASP A 23 -10.37 13.69 -19.65
C ASP A 23 -9.24 13.26 -20.59
N VAL A 24 -8.54 14.24 -21.19
CA VAL A 24 -7.36 13.97 -22.03
C VAL A 24 -6.21 13.49 -21.15
N ARG A 25 -5.92 14.17 -20.03
CA ARG A 25 -4.87 13.74 -19.08
C ARG A 25 -5.15 12.33 -18.53
N VAL A 26 -6.41 12.03 -18.15
CA VAL A 26 -6.82 10.69 -17.68
C VAL A 26 -6.60 9.62 -18.76
N ARG A 27 -6.98 9.91 -20.02
CA ARG A 27 -6.77 8.97 -21.12
C ARG A 27 -5.29 8.77 -21.44
N ALA A 28 -4.50 9.83 -21.37
CA ALA A 28 -3.05 9.78 -21.55
C ALA A 28 -2.39 8.92 -20.47
N ALA A 29 -2.70 9.13 -19.17
CA ALA A 29 -2.21 8.32 -18.07
C ALA A 29 -2.50 6.82 -18.27
N ARG A 30 -3.76 6.50 -18.63
CA ARG A 30 -4.17 5.11 -18.90
C ARG A 30 -3.44 4.50 -20.10
N ALA A 31 -3.24 5.28 -21.15
CA ALA A 31 -2.54 4.81 -22.35
C ALA A 31 -1.06 4.54 -22.04
N LEU A 32 -0.42 5.40 -21.27
CA LEU A 32 0.97 5.23 -20.82
C LEU A 32 1.13 3.99 -19.93
N GLY A 33 0.18 3.72 -19.01
CA GLY A 33 0.20 2.49 -18.21
C GLY A 33 0.19 1.22 -19.06
N ARG A 34 -0.65 1.19 -20.11
CA ARG A 34 -0.73 0.06 -21.04
C ARG A 34 0.49 -0.09 -21.94
N LEU A 35 1.15 1.01 -22.30
CA LEU A 35 2.41 0.95 -23.04
C LEU A 35 3.52 0.37 -22.20
N GLY A 36 3.52 0.69 -20.87
CA GLY A 36 4.55 0.23 -19.97
C GLY A 36 5.91 0.84 -20.28
N GLY A 37 6.96 0.23 -19.73
CA GLY A 37 8.34 0.68 -19.93
C GLY A 37 8.81 1.72 -18.91
N ARG A 38 10.12 1.89 -18.84
CA ARG A 38 10.75 2.78 -17.86
C ARG A 38 10.50 4.26 -18.16
N GLU A 39 10.40 4.61 -19.44
CA GLU A 39 10.25 5.98 -19.94
C GLU A 39 8.93 6.64 -19.54
N VAL A 40 7.90 5.84 -19.21
CA VAL A 40 6.59 6.36 -18.80
C VAL A 40 6.43 6.50 -17.28
N VAL A 41 7.35 5.94 -16.50
CA VAL A 41 7.24 5.92 -15.03
C VAL A 41 7.29 7.33 -14.45
N GLU A 42 8.34 8.10 -14.76
CA GLU A 42 8.49 9.47 -14.24
C GLU A 42 7.31 10.39 -14.58
N PRO A 43 6.82 10.46 -15.83
CA PRO A 43 5.62 11.23 -16.14
C PRO A 43 4.38 10.82 -15.34
N LEU A 44 4.20 9.52 -15.06
CA LEU A 44 3.10 9.02 -14.26
C LEU A 44 3.29 9.33 -12.75
N VAL A 45 4.52 9.29 -12.25
CA VAL A 45 4.85 9.72 -10.88
C VAL A 45 4.58 11.22 -10.70
N GLU A 46 4.97 12.07 -11.66
CA GLU A 46 4.62 13.49 -11.66
C GLU A 46 3.10 13.69 -11.59
N ALA A 47 2.33 12.89 -12.32
CA ALA A 47 0.87 12.97 -12.36
C ALA A 47 0.17 12.53 -11.05
N LEU A 48 0.88 11.92 -10.08
CA LEU A 48 0.37 11.70 -8.72
C LEU A 48 0.08 13.03 -7.99
N ASN A 49 0.68 14.13 -8.45
CA ASN A 49 0.45 15.47 -7.92
C ASN A 49 -0.45 16.32 -8.82
N ASP A 50 -1.22 15.73 -9.74
CA ASP A 50 -2.18 16.49 -10.56
C ASP A 50 -3.23 17.18 -9.68
N GLU A 51 -3.69 18.36 -10.13
CA GLU A 51 -4.75 19.10 -9.43
C GLU A 51 -6.09 18.34 -9.38
N ASN A 52 -6.30 17.41 -10.31
CA ASN A 52 -7.51 16.63 -10.41
C ASN A 52 -7.31 15.21 -9.85
N PRO A 53 -8.06 14.81 -8.82
CA PRO A 53 -7.91 13.49 -8.20
C PRO A 53 -8.09 12.31 -9.14
N GLN A 54 -8.90 12.45 -10.22
CA GLN A 54 -9.10 11.38 -11.18
C GLN A 54 -7.84 11.09 -11.99
N VAL A 55 -7.02 12.10 -12.26
CA VAL A 55 -5.71 11.94 -12.92
C VAL A 55 -4.76 11.21 -11.97
N CYS A 56 -4.69 11.64 -10.70
CA CYS A 56 -3.86 10.99 -9.67
C CYS A 56 -4.20 9.49 -9.54
N ILE A 57 -5.49 9.16 -9.40
CA ILE A 57 -5.96 7.77 -9.30
C ILE A 57 -5.57 6.98 -10.54
N THR A 58 -5.79 7.54 -11.74
CA THR A 58 -5.47 6.84 -12.99
C THR A 58 -3.97 6.64 -13.18
N ALA A 59 -3.16 7.63 -12.79
CA ALA A 59 -1.70 7.52 -12.80
C ALA A 59 -1.21 6.44 -11.82
N THR A 60 -1.80 6.38 -10.61
CA THR A 60 -1.48 5.33 -9.64
C THR A 60 -1.81 3.95 -10.19
N ASP A 61 -2.99 3.78 -10.79
CA ASP A 61 -3.41 2.50 -11.39
C ASP A 61 -2.50 2.12 -12.56
N ALA A 62 -2.06 3.10 -13.36
CA ALA A 62 -1.09 2.89 -14.43
C ALA A 62 0.28 2.42 -13.90
N LEU A 63 0.78 3.04 -12.82
CA LEU A 63 2.02 2.62 -12.16
C LEU A 63 1.93 1.20 -11.57
N ILE A 64 0.76 0.83 -11.04
CA ILE A 64 0.49 -0.53 -10.57
C ILE A 64 0.51 -1.52 -11.75
N GLU A 65 -0.10 -1.17 -12.90
CA GLU A 65 -0.10 -2.00 -14.11
C GLU A 65 1.32 -2.20 -14.68
N ILE A 66 2.18 -1.18 -14.60
CA ILE A 66 3.61 -1.26 -14.98
C ILE A 66 4.38 -2.22 -14.04
N GLY A 67 4.01 -2.27 -12.77
CA GLY A 67 4.57 -3.20 -11.80
C GLY A 67 5.99 -2.85 -11.35
N ASP A 68 6.86 -3.86 -11.25
CA ASP A 68 8.21 -3.78 -10.65
C ASP A 68 9.08 -2.65 -11.20
N VAL A 69 8.90 -2.27 -12.46
CA VAL A 69 9.66 -1.18 -13.09
C VAL A 69 9.44 0.15 -12.41
N ALA A 70 8.25 0.38 -11.83
CA ALA A 70 7.89 1.61 -11.12
C ALA A 70 8.35 1.62 -9.65
N THR A 71 8.82 0.50 -9.11
CA THR A 71 9.07 0.37 -7.65
C THR A 71 10.04 1.42 -7.13
N ASP A 72 11.14 1.67 -7.79
CA ASP A 72 12.18 2.59 -7.29
C ASP A 72 11.69 4.03 -7.26
N SER A 73 11.05 4.51 -8.33
CA SER A 73 10.48 5.86 -8.39
C SER A 73 9.33 6.06 -7.39
N LEU A 74 8.53 5.01 -7.14
CA LEU A 74 7.50 5.03 -6.10
C LEU A 74 8.11 5.07 -4.69
N ILE A 75 9.23 4.38 -4.44
CA ILE A 75 9.96 4.47 -3.16
C ILE A 75 10.46 5.89 -2.93
N GLU A 76 11.03 6.55 -3.94
CA GLU A 76 11.45 7.94 -3.85
C GLU A 76 10.26 8.88 -3.56
N SER A 77 9.08 8.58 -4.11
CA SER A 77 7.85 9.35 -3.89
C SER A 77 7.31 9.28 -2.44
N LEU A 78 7.77 8.32 -1.63
CA LEU A 78 7.40 8.25 -0.20
C LEU A 78 7.95 9.41 0.62
N ASP A 79 9.01 10.08 0.13
CA ASP A 79 9.60 11.26 0.77
C ASP A 79 9.00 12.59 0.26
N SER A 80 7.93 12.54 -0.55
CA SER A 80 7.27 13.72 -1.10
C SER A 80 6.68 14.60 0.01
N GLU A 81 6.80 15.91 -0.11
CA GLU A 81 6.10 16.88 0.76
C GLU A 81 4.58 16.79 0.62
N LYS A 82 4.07 16.30 -0.51
CA LYS A 82 2.65 16.18 -0.81
C LYS A 82 2.08 14.88 -0.23
N VAL A 83 1.17 15.02 0.73
CA VAL A 83 0.53 13.88 1.38
C VAL A 83 -0.16 12.93 0.41
N ASN A 84 -0.83 13.47 -0.62
CA ASN A 84 -1.50 12.64 -1.62
C ASN A 84 -0.53 11.75 -2.40
N VAL A 85 0.65 12.31 -2.76
CA VAL A 85 1.70 11.54 -3.45
C VAL A 85 2.21 10.42 -2.54
N ARG A 86 2.47 10.69 -1.24
CA ARG A 86 2.87 9.65 -0.29
C ARG A 86 1.79 8.56 -0.13
N CYS A 87 0.50 8.95 -0.06
CA CYS A 87 -0.62 8.00 0.00
C CYS A 87 -0.65 7.09 -1.23
N ASP A 88 -0.61 7.70 -2.42
CA ASP A 88 -0.71 6.97 -3.69
C ASP A 88 0.50 6.08 -3.94
N ALA A 89 1.71 6.57 -3.64
CA ALA A 89 2.93 5.77 -3.72
C ALA A 89 2.89 4.58 -2.74
N THR A 90 2.45 4.79 -1.48
CA THR A 90 2.33 3.73 -0.49
C THR A 90 1.32 2.67 -0.94
N ARG A 91 0.17 3.08 -1.49
CA ARG A 91 -0.84 2.19 -2.05
C ARG A 91 -0.29 1.40 -3.23
N ALA A 92 0.34 2.08 -4.19
CA ALA A 92 0.88 1.45 -5.39
C ALA A 92 1.94 0.39 -5.06
N LEU A 93 2.88 0.70 -4.15
CA LEU A 93 3.91 -0.24 -3.70
C LEU A 93 3.31 -1.50 -3.05
N GLY A 94 2.23 -1.34 -2.27
CA GLY A 94 1.51 -2.46 -1.68
C GLY A 94 0.81 -3.35 -2.71
N GLU A 95 0.25 -2.75 -3.78
CA GLU A 95 -0.42 -3.48 -4.87
C GLU A 95 0.57 -4.17 -5.79
N ILE A 96 1.71 -3.53 -6.11
CA ILE A 96 2.80 -4.12 -6.90
C ILE A 96 3.37 -5.35 -6.20
N GLY A 97 3.48 -5.31 -4.87
CA GLY A 97 3.90 -6.48 -4.10
C GLY A 97 5.42 -6.74 -4.12
N ASN A 98 6.24 -5.80 -4.58
CA ASN A 98 7.70 -5.98 -4.60
C ASN A 98 8.29 -5.93 -3.18
N PRO A 99 9.00 -7.00 -2.70
CA PRO A 99 9.54 -7.07 -1.34
C PRO A 99 10.52 -5.93 -1.00
N LYS A 100 11.14 -5.31 -2.00
CA LYS A 100 12.04 -4.16 -1.82
C LYS A 100 11.37 -3.00 -1.08
N ALA A 101 10.04 -2.86 -1.23
CA ALA A 101 9.28 -1.77 -0.63
C ALA A 101 9.04 -1.93 0.88
N VAL A 102 9.19 -3.13 1.45
CA VAL A 102 8.79 -3.45 2.83
C VAL A 102 9.38 -2.48 3.85
N ASP A 103 10.70 -2.27 3.84
CA ASP A 103 11.39 -1.42 4.81
C ASP A 103 10.98 0.07 4.69
N TYR A 104 10.67 0.50 3.49
CA TYR A 104 10.23 1.86 3.23
C TYR A 104 8.79 2.07 3.70
N ILE A 105 7.90 1.10 3.47
CA ILE A 105 6.50 1.18 3.94
C ILE A 105 6.43 1.04 5.46
N ILE A 106 7.32 0.29 6.11
CA ILE A 106 7.43 0.27 7.57
C ILE A 106 7.70 1.68 8.13
N LYS A 107 8.52 2.49 7.46
CA LYS A 107 8.73 3.89 7.87
C LYS A 107 7.45 4.73 7.76
N MET A 108 6.59 4.47 6.76
CA MET A 108 5.32 5.16 6.58
C MET A 108 4.31 4.91 7.70
N LEU A 109 4.50 3.90 8.54
CA LEU A 109 3.73 3.70 9.77
C LEU A 109 3.89 4.86 10.78
N LYS A 110 4.93 5.70 10.61
CA LYS A 110 5.22 6.86 11.47
C LYS A 110 4.95 8.20 10.77
N ASP A 111 4.29 8.18 9.60
CA ASP A 111 3.92 9.41 8.88
C ASP A 111 3.01 10.29 9.75
N GLU A 112 3.16 11.60 9.63
CA GLU A 112 2.33 12.57 10.35
C GLU A 112 0.84 12.44 10.01
N TRP A 113 0.52 12.06 8.75
CA TRP A 113 -0.84 11.96 8.24
C TRP A 113 -1.43 10.57 8.43
N VAL A 114 -2.58 10.52 9.07
CA VAL A 114 -3.30 9.28 9.37
C VAL A 114 -3.59 8.45 8.11
N ASN A 115 -3.92 9.10 7.00
CA ASN A 115 -4.23 8.42 5.74
C ASN A 115 -3.01 7.66 5.19
N VAL A 116 -1.80 8.23 5.30
CA VAL A 116 -0.57 7.53 4.88
C VAL A 116 -0.35 6.30 5.75
N ARG A 117 -0.55 6.41 7.08
CA ARG A 117 -0.44 5.27 8.00
C ARG A 117 -1.47 4.17 7.71
N ILE A 118 -2.73 4.54 7.34
CA ILE A 118 -3.77 3.57 6.91
C ILE A 118 -3.32 2.80 5.66
N TYR A 119 -2.79 3.50 4.66
CA TYR A 119 -2.25 2.83 3.47
C TYR A 119 -1.03 1.97 3.82
N ALA A 120 -0.16 2.41 4.75
CA ALA A 120 1.00 1.65 5.16
C ALA A 120 0.63 0.29 5.80
N VAL A 121 -0.30 0.26 6.77
CA VAL A 121 -0.73 -1.01 7.39
C VAL A 121 -1.37 -1.95 6.37
N THR A 122 -2.19 -1.39 5.46
CA THR A 122 -2.85 -2.17 4.41
C THR A 122 -1.83 -2.77 3.42
N SER A 123 -0.86 -1.95 2.99
CA SER A 123 0.18 -2.36 2.04
C SER A 123 1.13 -3.40 2.63
N LEU A 124 1.49 -3.28 3.92
CA LEU A 124 2.29 -4.30 4.60
C LEU A 124 1.56 -5.65 4.68
N GLY A 125 0.24 -5.63 4.88
CA GLY A 125 -0.57 -6.84 4.79
C GLY A 125 -0.53 -7.49 3.40
N LYS A 126 -0.57 -6.69 2.32
CA LYS A 126 -0.50 -7.17 0.92
C LYS A 126 0.88 -7.69 0.56
N LEU A 127 1.95 -6.99 0.97
CA LEU A 127 3.33 -7.43 0.77
C LEU A 127 3.63 -8.77 1.45
N ASN A 128 2.86 -9.13 2.47
CA ASN A 128 2.90 -10.41 3.15
C ASN A 128 4.32 -10.82 3.61
N ASP A 129 5.11 -9.85 4.07
CA ASP A 129 6.45 -10.07 4.63
C ASP A 129 6.43 -9.98 6.16
N THR A 130 6.83 -11.06 6.83
CA THR A 130 6.82 -11.17 8.30
C THR A 130 7.81 -10.22 8.99
N LYS A 131 8.66 -9.54 8.23
CA LYS A 131 9.53 -8.46 8.72
C LYS A 131 8.71 -7.29 9.29
N ALA A 132 7.50 -7.07 8.77
CA ALA A 132 6.60 -6.01 9.24
C ALA A 132 5.93 -6.31 10.61
N VAL A 133 5.94 -7.57 11.07
CA VAL A 133 5.20 -8.01 12.26
C VAL A 133 5.53 -7.19 13.52
N PRO A 134 6.80 -6.93 13.89
CA PRO A 134 7.09 -6.15 15.09
C PRO A 134 6.52 -4.74 15.05
N SER A 135 6.64 -4.05 13.91
CA SER A 135 6.14 -2.68 13.74
C SER A 135 4.61 -2.62 13.70
N LEU A 136 3.95 -3.62 13.12
CA LEU A 136 2.49 -3.73 13.14
C LEU A 136 1.96 -4.00 14.56
N ILE A 137 2.66 -4.80 15.39
CA ILE A 137 2.31 -4.99 16.79
C ILE A 137 2.44 -3.66 17.57
N GLU A 138 3.54 -2.92 17.37
CA GLU A 138 3.75 -1.60 18.00
C GLU A 138 2.60 -0.64 17.66
N VAL A 139 2.19 -0.57 16.40
CA VAL A 139 1.07 0.28 15.94
C VAL A 139 -0.26 -0.16 16.56
N MET A 140 -0.55 -1.45 16.58
CA MET A 140 -1.80 -2.00 17.12
C MET A 140 -1.95 -1.71 18.62
N GLN A 141 -0.86 -1.83 19.39
CA GLN A 141 -0.84 -1.61 20.85
C GLN A 141 -0.76 -0.14 21.24
N ASN A 142 -0.46 0.78 20.32
CA ASN A 142 -0.37 2.20 20.64
C ASN A 142 -1.76 2.82 20.84
N GLU A 143 -2.16 3.00 22.09
CA GLU A 143 -3.47 3.60 22.44
C GLU A 143 -3.67 5.05 21.93
N LYS A 144 -2.58 5.75 21.59
CA LYS A 144 -2.64 7.11 21.05
C LYS A 144 -2.80 7.13 19.52
N GLU A 145 -2.69 5.98 18.88
CA GLU A 145 -2.88 5.86 17.44
C GLU A 145 -4.37 5.88 17.09
N ASN A 146 -4.67 6.27 15.87
CA ASN A 146 -6.03 6.23 15.33
C ASN A 146 -6.57 4.79 15.25
N ASP A 147 -7.81 4.56 15.69
CA ASP A 147 -8.39 3.21 15.77
C ASP A 147 -8.46 2.48 14.43
N LEU A 148 -8.66 3.20 13.31
CA LEU A 148 -8.64 2.60 11.97
C LEU A 148 -7.22 2.10 11.61
N VAL A 149 -6.17 2.80 12.02
CA VAL A 149 -4.78 2.37 11.81
C VAL A 149 -4.48 1.16 12.68
N ARG A 150 -4.91 1.17 13.95
CA ARG A 150 -4.77 0.03 14.89
C ARG A 150 -5.51 -1.21 14.36
N ALA A 151 -6.75 -1.05 13.93
CA ALA A 151 -7.54 -2.12 13.34
C ALA A 151 -6.91 -2.65 12.03
N GLY A 152 -6.40 -1.75 11.18
CA GLY A 152 -5.64 -2.10 9.99
C GLY A 152 -4.39 -2.93 10.30
N ALA A 153 -3.65 -2.55 11.34
CA ALA A 153 -2.48 -3.30 11.81
C ALA A 153 -2.87 -4.71 12.32
N ALA A 154 -3.94 -4.82 13.12
CA ALA A 154 -4.48 -6.11 13.55
C ALA A 154 -4.89 -6.99 12.37
N ALA A 155 -5.55 -6.41 11.34
CA ALA A 155 -5.93 -7.12 10.13
C ALA A 155 -4.70 -7.62 9.35
N ALA A 156 -3.69 -6.77 9.18
CA ALA A 156 -2.43 -7.13 8.51
C ALA A 156 -1.72 -8.28 9.24
N LEU A 157 -1.64 -8.25 10.58
CA LEU A 157 -1.11 -9.36 11.39
C LEU A 157 -1.86 -10.68 11.14
N GLY A 158 -3.18 -10.62 10.97
CA GLY A 158 -4.01 -11.78 10.61
C GLY A 158 -3.73 -12.32 9.20
N VAL A 159 -3.30 -11.47 8.26
CA VAL A 159 -2.87 -11.90 6.92
C VAL A 159 -1.49 -12.57 6.99
N LEU A 160 -0.55 -11.96 7.70
CA LEU A 160 0.83 -12.44 7.87
C LEU A 160 0.92 -13.78 8.60
N ARG A 161 -0.07 -14.13 9.43
CA ARG A 161 -0.19 -15.41 10.17
C ARG A 161 1.02 -15.77 11.03
N ASP A 162 1.77 -14.79 11.49
CA ASP A 162 2.95 -14.98 12.31
C ASP A 162 2.57 -15.18 13.78
N GLN A 163 3.15 -16.21 14.42
CA GLN A 163 2.87 -16.56 15.82
C GLN A 163 3.21 -15.45 16.82
N ARG A 164 4.15 -14.57 16.49
CA ARG A 164 4.54 -13.43 17.34
C ARG A 164 3.38 -12.49 17.64
N ALA A 165 2.36 -12.47 16.77
CA ALA A 165 1.18 -11.63 16.96
C ALA A 165 0.13 -12.24 17.90
N LEU A 166 0.20 -13.53 18.24
CA LEU A 166 -0.84 -14.21 19.03
C LEU A 166 -1.03 -13.61 20.43
N LEU A 167 0.06 -13.43 21.17
CA LEU A 167 -0.04 -12.86 22.52
C LEU A 167 -0.50 -11.40 22.50
N PRO A 168 0.07 -10.49 21.70
CA PRO A 168 -0.41 -9.12 21.58
C PRO A 168 -1.89 -8.99 21.19
N LEU A 169 -2.36 -9.81 20.25
CA LEU A 169 -3.77 -9.83 19.85
C LEU A 169 -4.69 -10.32 20.96
N ARG A 170 -4.25 -11.35 21.71
CA ARG A 170 -5.01 -11.85 22.85
C ARG A 170 -5.12 -10.83 23.97
N GLU A 171 -4.05 -10.14 24.30
CA GLU A 171 -4.03 -9.08 25.30
C GLU A 171 -5.03 -7.99 24.94
N LEU A 172 -4.99 -7.48 23.72
CA LEU A 172 -5.92 -6.48 23.23
C LEU A 172 -7.40 -6.93 23.35
N ILE A 173 -7.70 -8.20 23.06
CA ILE A 173 -9.06 -8.75 23.15
C ILE A 173 -9.50 -8.86 24.61
N MET A 174 -8.59 -9.23 25.54
CA MET A 174 -8.93 -9.44 26.95
C MET A 174 -9.07 -8.14 27.74
N GLU A 175 -8.43 -7.07 27.29
CA GLU A 175 -8.50 -5.74 27.91
C GLU A 175 -9.74 -4.95 27.47
N ALA A 176 -10.41 -5.38 26.40
CA ALA A 176 -11.60 -4.72 25.90
C ALA A 176 -12.79 -4.95 26.83
N GLU A 177 -13.44 -3.88 27.31
CA GLU A 177 -14.69 -3.94 28.08
C GLU A 177 -15.87 -4.29 27.17
N GLU A 178 -15.87 -3.77 25.94
CA GLU A 178 -16.83 -4.07 24.86
C GLU A 178 -16.06 -4.33 23.55
N LEU A 179 -16.56 -5.28 22.73
CA LEU A 179 -15.97 -5.57 21.43
C LEU A 179 -16.35 -4.50 20.40
N GLY A 180 -15.46 -3.54 20.20
CA GLY A 180 -15.53 -2.60 19.09
C GLY A 180 -14.93 -3.18 17.79
N GLU A 181 -14.78 -2.35 16.76
CA GLU A 181 -14.25 -2.78 15.46
C GLU A 181 -12.81 -3.29 15.54
N LEU A 182 -11.98 -2.65 16.38
CA LEU A 182 -10.60 -3.05 16.61
C LEU A 182 -10.51 -4.45 17.22
N GLU A 183 -11.23 -4.69 18.32
CA GLU A 183 -11.22 -5.95 19.07
C GLU A 183 -11.84 -7.09 18.23
N ASP A 184 -12.91 -6.82 17.48
CA ASP A 184 -13.51 -7.81 16.56
C ASP A 184 -12.50 -8.20 15.45
N THR A 185 -11.77 -7.22 14.91
CA THR A 185 -10.71 -7.46 13.92
C THR A 185 -9.55 -8.24 14.55
N ALA A 186 -9.14 -7.90 15.76
CA ALA A 186 -8.11 -8.63 16.49
C ALA A 186 -8.51 -10.09 16.75
N LEU A 187 -9.77 -10.33 17.17
CA LEU A 187 -10.31 -11.68 17.39
C LEU A 187 -10.31 -12.51 16.08
N LYS A 188 -10.75 -11.93 14.98
CA LYS A 188 -10.71 -12.58 13.66
C LYS A 188 -9.28 -12.95 13.26
N SER A 189 -8.34 -12.03 13.48
CA SER A 189 -6.93 -12.23 13.16
C SER A 189 -6.28 -13.29 14.04
N PHE A 190 -6.54 -13.27 15.34
CA PHE A 190 -6.10 -14.30 16.29
C PHE A 190 -6.57 -15.68 15.85
N LYS A 191 -7.86 -15.84 15.51
CA LYS A 191 -8.42 -17.11 15.03
C LYS A 191 -7.75 -17.59 13.74
N LYS A 192 -7.44 -16.69 12.79
CA LYS A 192 -6.74 -17.02 11.55
C LYS A 192 -5.33 -17.55 11.82
N ILE A 193 -4.60 -16.90 12.73
CA ILE A 193 -3.24 -17.32 13.09
C ILE A 193 -3.27 -18.66 13.80
N MET A 194 -4.19 -18.84 14.76
CA MET A 194 -4.35 -20.12 15.47
C MET A 194 -4.67 -21.27 14.50
N ALA A 195 -5.59 -21.07 13.57
CA ALA A 195 -5.97 -22.10 12.59
C ALA A 195 -4.80 -22.49 11.68
N ALA A 196 -4.02 -21.52 11.22
CA ALA A 196 -2.85 -21.77 10.38
C ALA A 196 -1.76 -22.56 11.11
N ASN A 197 -1.53 -22.26 12.39
CA ASN A 197 -0.52 -22.93 13.19
C ASN A 197 -0.98 -24.31 13.68
N TRP A 198 -2.29 -24.51 13.92
CA TRP A 198 -2.84 -25.82 14.27
C TRP A 198 -2.67 -26.83 13.14
N GLN A 199 -2.87 -26.42 11.89
CA GLN A 199 -2.66 -27.27 10.70
C GLN A 199 -1.19 -27.63 10.47
N ALA A 200 -0.25 -26.86 11.00
CA ALA A 200 1.18 -27.11 10.90
C ALA A 200 1.71 -28.12 11.94
N ILE A 201 0.88 -28.56 12.91
CA ILE A 201 1.27 -29.54 13.93
C ILE A 201 1.08 -30.96 13.34
N PRO A 202 2.16 -31.77 13.16
CA PRO A 202 2.03 -33.15 12.70
C PRO A 202 1.15 -33.96 13.67
N GLY A 203 0.04 -34.50 13.17
CA GLY A 203 -0.86 -35.37 13.97
C GLY A 203 -2.03 -34.64 14.65
N ALA A 204 -2.31 -33.40 14.36
CA ALA A 204 -3.44 -32.62 14.88
C ALA A 204 -4.76 -32.84 14.08
N GLN A 205 -4.96 -34.03 13.48
CA GLN A 205 -6.22 -34.42 12.82
C GLN A 205 -7.14 -35.17 13.76
#